data_01534fd10f8033a2cba279a148f9d676
#
_entry.id   01534fd10f8033a2cba279a148f9d676
#
_cell.length_a   1.000
_cell.length_b   1.000
_cell.length_c   1.000
_cell.angle_alpha   90.00
_cell.angle_beta   90.00
_cell.angle_gamma   90.00
#
_symmetry.space_group_name_H-M   'P 1'
#
loop_
_entity.id
_entity.type
_entity.pdbx_description
1 polymer ?
#
loop_
_entity_poly.entity_id
_entity_poly.type
_entity_poly.pdbx_seq_one_letter_code
_entity_poly.pdbx_strand_id
1 'polypeptide(L)'
;MPKVLIVGATGYLGKRVASVLIQSGQHHVYGIARDEVKSKQLALQEVIPIVCTDPINDPTPYLSTIREHHIDIVVDVSGAGPESSKLLEDVKKIGKERLQANKTAGTNAGPKLGYVYCSGTWVHGSSEKLVNDLDIAGPSATTPPSKLVAWRVGLEDKVIASSDVLDVAVIRPALIYGYESTIWTSFILPLADAAQTGSRDSIQVPLEPDSKPGLIHVDDVATGFKAIVERLPLINGGSTYPIFDLVTSQESMSAIFAALASAWGYKGEINLVGAGDNLFAEAMSTTFRGSSARAQQLLGWQPTRLNGFVGDMDRYAAAFLSQH
;
A
#
# COMPACT_ATOMS: atom_id res chain seq x y z
N MET A 1 -12.89 -14.63 16.15
CA MET A 1 -12.45 -14.08 14.86
C MET A 1 -11.83 -12.72 15.12
N PRO A 2 -10.61 -12.47 14.67
CA PRO A 2 -9.97 -11.16 14.82
C PRO A 2 -10.80 -10.04 14.19
N LYS A 3 -10.84 -8.90 14.87
CA LYS A 3 -11.52 -7.68 14.41
C LYS A 3 -10.48 -6.73 13.84
N VAL A 4 -10.61 -6.39 12.58
CA VAL A 4 -9.64 -5.58 11.83
C VAL A 4 -10.30 -4.27 11.42
N LEU A 5 -9.70 -3.14 11.80
CA LEU A 5 -10.11 -1.81 11.36
C LEU A 5 -9.19 -1.34 10.24
N ILE A 6 -9.76 -0.95 9.10
CA ILE A 6 -9.01 -0.42 7.95
C ILE A 6 -9.23 1.09 7.84
N VAL A 7 -8.15 1.85 8.02
CA VAL A 7 -8.10 3.28 7.71
C VAL A 7 -7.75 3.42 6.22
N GLY A 8 -8.66 4.04 5.45
CA GLY A 8 -8.57 4.08 3.99
C GLY A 8 -9.31 2.94 3.29
N ALA A 9 -10.28 2.30 3.95
CA ALA A 9 -11.05 1.16 3.44
C ALA A 9 -11.75 1.42 2.10
N THR A 10 -12.10 2.66 1.80
CA THR A 10 -12.78 3.06 0.54
C THR A 10 -11.81 3.38 -0.61
N GLY A 11 -10.51 3.40 -0.32
CA GLY A 11 -9.45 3.69 -1.31
C GLY A 11 -9.12 2.51 -2.20
N TYR A 12 -8.27 2.76 -3.20
CA TYR A 12 -7.84 1.77 -4.19
C TYR A 12 -7.31 0.47 -3.58
N LEU A 13 -6.34 0.55 -2.67
CA LEU A 13 -5.80 -0.60 -1.96
C LEU A 13 -6.75 -1.07 -0.86
N GLY A 14 -7.33 -0.14 -0.09
CA GLY A 14 -8.11 -0.47 1.10
C GLY A 14 -9.33 -1.35 0.81
N LYS A 15 -10.05 -1.10 -0.28
CA LYS A 15 -11.19 -1.94 -0.69
C LYS A 15 -10.77 -3.37 -1.05
N ARG A 16 -9.54 -3.57 -1.58
CA ARG A 16 -9.00 -4.91 -1.89
C ARG A 16 -8.57 -5.63 -0.62
N VAL A 17 -7.91 -4.91 0.31
CA VAL A 17 -7.57 -5.47 1.64
C VAL A 17 -8.84 -5.89 2.39
N ALA A 18 -9.88 -5.05 2.39
CA ALA A 18 -11.16 -5.40 3.00
C ALA A 18 -11.76 -6.66 2.34
N SER A 19 -11.79 -6.70 1.01
CA SER A 19 -12.34 -7.83 0.24
C SER A 19 -11.66 -9.16 0.58
N VAL A 20 -10.31 -9.23 0.57
CA VAL A 20 -9.61 -10.50 0.85
C VAL A 20 -9.77 -10.95 2.30
N LEU A 21 -9.90 -10.02 3.26
CA LEU A 21 -10.17 -10.34 4.66
C LEU A 21 -11.59 -10.89 4.84
N ILE A 22 -12.60 -10.27 4.22
CA ILE A 22 -13.99 -10.74 4.23
C ILE A 22 -14.10 -12.13 3.58
N GLN A 23 -13.55 -12.29 2.37
CA GLN A 23 -13.58 -13.55 1.63
C GLN A 23 -12.92 -14.72 2.35
N SER A 24 -11.96 -14.44 3.24
CA SER A 24 -11.35 -15.49 4.06
C SER A 24 -12.33 -16.11 5.06
N GLY A 25 -13.42 -15.42 5.39
CA GLY A 25 -14.37 -15.84 6.42
C GLY A 25 -13.80 -15.88 7.84
N GLN A 26 -12.60 -15.34 8.08
CA GLN A 26 -11.88 -15.46 9.34
C GLN A 26 -11.77 -14.14 10.11
N HIS A 27 -12.31 -13.04 9.59
CA HIS A 27 -12.18 -11.71 10.17
C HIS A 27 -13.51 -10.97 10.25
N HIS A 28 -13.68 -10.15 11.27
CA HIS A 28 -14.67 -9.08 11.28
C HIS A 28 -13.98 -7.79 10.82
N VAL A 29 -14.41 -7.25 9.70
CA VAL A 29 -13.74 -6.10 9.08
C VAL A 29 -14.55 -4.83 9.30
N TYR A 30 -13.90 -3.83 9.87
CA TYR A 30 -14.41 -2.47 10.05
C TYR A 30 -13.67 -1.54 9.08
N GLY A 31 -14.35 -0.53 8.57
CA GLY A 31 -13.75 0.40 7.63
C GLY A 31 -14.17 1.85 7.87
N ILE A 32 -13.22 2.78 7.80
CA ILE A 32 -13.52 4.21 7.93
C ILE A 32 -14.06 4.73 6.60
N ALA A 33 -15.23 5.39 6.67
CA ALA A 33 -15.86 6.12 5.59
C ALA A 33 -15.97 7.60 5.95
N ARG A 34 -15.63 8.51 5.01
CA ARG A 34 -15.69 9.97 5.27
C ARG A 34 -17.10 10.55 5.09
N ASP A 35 -18.02 9.82 4.52
CA ASP A 35 -19.38 10.22 4.24
C ASP A 35 -20.33 9.01 4.19
N GLU A 36 -21.64 9.29 4.16
CA GLU A 36 -22.70 8.27 4.12
C GLU A 36 -22.70 7.44 2.82
N VAL A 37 -22.27 8.02 1.70
CA VAL A 37 -22.22 7.30 0.41
C VAL A 37 -21.16 6.20 0.50
N LYS A 38 -19.97 6.57 0.97
CA LYS A 38 -18.86 5.61 1.20
C LYS A 38 -19.20 4.61 2.28
N SER A 39 -19.92 5.02 3.33
CA SER A 39 -20.42 4.12 4.36
C SER A 39 -21.31 3.02 3.77
N LYS A 40 -22.28 3.38 2.93
CA LYS A 40 -23.13 2.42 2.23
C LYS A 40 -22.34 1.50 1.29
N GLN A 41 -21.32 2.04 0.60
CA GLN A 41 -20.44 1.22 -0.26
C GLN A 41 -19.69 0.16 0.54
N LEU A 42 -19.19 0.50 1.74
CA LEU A 42 -18.54 -0.47 2.62
C LEU A 42 -19.52 -1.53 3.11
N ALA A 43 -20.72 -1.12 3.55
CA ALA A 43 -21.75 -2.04 4.03
C ALA A 43 -22.19 -3.05 2.94
N LEU A 44 -22.27 -2.62 1.67
CA LEU A 44 -22.55 -3.51 0.53
C LEU A 44 -21.47 -4.56 0.31
N GLN A 45 -20.26 -4.33 0.81
CA GLN A 45 -19.13 -5.26 0.77
C GLN A 45 -18.97 -6.06 2.08
N GLU A 46 -19.97 -6.06 2.96
CA GLU A 46 -19.97 -6.71 4.27
C GLU A 46 -18.90 -6.16 5.24
N VAL A 47 -18.40 -4.95 4.98
CA VAL A 47 -17.52 -4.21 5.87
C VAL A 47 -18.36 -3.37 6.81
N ILE A 48 -18.11 -3.45 8.12
CA ILE A 48 -18.82 -2.66 9.14
C ILE A 48 -18.31 -1.21 9.05
N PRO A 49 -19.13 -0.25 8.60
CA PRO A 49 -18.65 1.10 8.36
C PRO A 49 -18.58 1.92 9.65
N ILE A 50 -17.58 2.78 9.71
CA ILE A 50 -17.44 3.82 10.74
C ILE A 50 -17.41 5.16 10.00
N VAL A 51 -18.45 5.97 10.21
CA VAL A 51 -18.47 7.31 9.64
C VAL A 51 -17.55 8.21 10.45
N CYS A 52 -16.50 8.71 9.78
CA CYS A 52 -15.51 9.62 10.36
C CYS A 52 -15.04 10.57 9.24
N THR A 53 -15.56 11.78 9.25
CA THR A 53 -15.36 12.78 8.18
C THR A 53 -13.91 13.23 8.09
N ASP A 54 -13.27 13.41 9.24
CA ASP A 54 -11.87 13.84 9.35
C ASP A 54 -11.11 12.93 10.33
N PRO A 55 -10.63 11.77 9.86
CA PRO A 55 -9.96 10.83 10.74
C PRO A 55 -8.61 11.33 11.30
N ILE A 56 -8.09 12.43 10.77
CA ILE A 56 -6.82 13.02 11.22
C ILE A 56 -7.03 14.05 12.33
N ASN A 57 -8.06 14.91 12.22
CA ASN A 57 -8.26 16.00 13.18
C ASN A 57 -9.40 15.72 14.16
N ASP A 58 -10.34 14.84 13.79
CA ASP A 58 -11.37 14.29 14.70
C ASP A 58 -11.37 12.77 14.67
N PRO A 59 -10.42 12.10 15.34
CA PRO A 59 -10.30 10.65 15.37
C PRO A 59 -11.33 9.97 16.29
N THR A 60 -12.14 10.73 17.02
CA THR A 60 -13.05 10.23 18.06
C THR A 60 -13.92 9.05 17.59
N PRO A 61 -14.57 9.07 16.40
CA PRO A 61 -15.45 8.00 16.00
C PRO A 61 -14.74 6.64 15.90
N TYR A 62 -13.58 6.58 15.25
CA TYR A 62 -12.89 5.29 15.12
C TYR A 62 -12.14 4.88 16.40
N LEU A 63 -11.65 5.83 17.20
CA LEU A 63 -11.01 5.51 18.47
C LEU A 63 -12.02 4.95 19.49
N SER A 64 -13.25 5.48 19.53
CA SER A 64 -14.36 4.90 20.30
C SER A 64 -14.66 3.48 19.86
N THR A 65 -14.76 3.26 18.53
CA THR A 65 -14.95 1.92 17.97
C THR A 65 -13.84 0.94 18.37
N ILE A 66 -12.57 1.36 18.35
CA ILE A 66 -11.46 0.50 18.79
C ILE A 66 -11.65 0.04 20.24
N ARG A 67 -12.10 0.93 21.13
CA ARG A 67 -12.34 0.61 22.54
C ARG A 67 -13.56 -0.27 22.73
N GLU A 68 -14.71 0.15 22.21
CA GLU A 68 -16.02 -0.47 22.44
C GLU A 68 -16.13 -1.86 21.82
N HIS A 69 -15.60 -2.01 20.61
CA HIS A 69 -15.64 -3.27 19.88
C HIS A 69 -14.39 -4.14 20.09
N HIS A 70 -13.43 -3.68 20.90
CA HIS A 70 -12.18 -4.41 21.14
C HIS A 70 -11.50 -4.81 19.82
N ILE A 71 -11.26 -3.83 18.94
CA ILE A 71 -10.54 -4.06 17.68
C ILE A 71 -9.16 -4.67 17.98
N ASP A 72 -8.80 -5.74 17.26
CA ASP A 72 -7.53 -6.43 17.49
C ASP A 72 -6.39 -5.79 16.68
N ILE A 73 -6.66 -5.35 15.45
CA ILE A 73 -5.64 -4.83 14.54
C ILE A 73 -6.18 -3.62 13.78
N VAL A 74 -5.37 -2.57 13.69
CA VAL A 74 -5.60 -1.41 12.82
C VAL A 74 -4.66 -1.50 11.62
N VAL A 75 -5.20 -1.38 10.42
CA VAL A 75 -4.46 -1.37 9.16
C VAL A 75 -4.55 0.03 8.56
N ASP A 76 -3.43 0.75 8.44
CA ASP A 76 -3.36 2.05 7.80
C ASP A 76 -2.91 1.92 6.35
N VAL A 77 -3.87 2.05 5.44
CA VAL A 77 -3.68 2.14 3.99
C VAL A 77 -4.29 3.44 3.45
N SER A 78 -4.41 4.45 4.31
CA SER A 78 -5.10 5.71 4.01
C SER A 78 -4.37 6.58 2.98
N GLY A 79 -3.06 6.42 2.84
CA GLY A 79 -2.24 7.34 2.05
C GLY A 79 -2.21 8.76 2.62
N ALA A 80 -2.45 8.93 3.94
CA ALA A 80 -2.50 10.24 4.61
C ALA A 80 -1.17 11.00 4.59
N GLY A 81 -0.15 10.44 3.98
CA GLY A 81 1.16 11.08 3.88
C GLY A 81 1.82 11.22 5.26
N PRO A 82 2.51 12.35 5.53
CA PRO A 82 3.13 12.60 6.84
C PRO A 82 2.13 12.61 8.01
N GLU A 83 0.84 12.85 7.75
CA GLU A 83 -0.21 12.86 8.76
C GLU A 83 -0.54 11.46 9.32
N SER A 84 -0.12 10.38 8.66
CA SER A 84 -0.18 9.01 9.24
C SER A 84 0.56 8.92 10.58
N SER A 85 1.47 9.85 10.89
CA SER A 85 2.08 9.95 12.22
C SER A 85 1.07 10.27 13.33
N LYS A 86 0.02 11.05 13.04
CA LYS A 86 -1.07 11.35 13.99
C LYS A 86 -1.91 10.09 14.23
N LEU A 87 -2.25 9.35 13.16
CA LEU A 87 -2.97 8.09 13.27
C LEU A 87 -2.21 7.09 14.17
N LEU A 88 -0.89 6.97 13.97
CA LEU A 88 -0.05 6.13 14.80
C LEU A 88 -0.10 6.54 16.28
N GLU A 89 0.06 7.83 16.58
CA GLU A 89 0.06 8.31 17.97
C GLU A 89 -1.31 8.09 18.65
N ASP A 90 -2.42 8.27 17.94
CA ASP A 90 -3.75 8.01 18.44
C ASP A 90 -3.98 6.51 18.74
N VAL A 91 -3.59 5.63 17.82
CA VAL A 91 -3.66 4.17 18.03
C VAL A 91 -2.73 3.74 19.17
N LYS A 92 -1.54 4.31 19.27
CA LYS A 92 -0.59 4.06 20.35
C LYS A 92 -1.14 4.44 21.73
N LYS A 93 -1.91 5.55 21.80
CA LYS A 93 -2.60 5.94 23.01
C LYS A 93 -3.59 4.86 23.46
N ILE A 94 -4.40 4.31 22.54
CA ILE A 94 -5.31 3.19 22.84
C ILE A 94 -4.53 1.94 23.27
N GLY A 95 -3.40 1.64 22.62
CA GLY A 95 -2.53 0.54 23.01
C GLY A 95 -2.05 0.64 24.46
N LYS A 96 -1.63 1.86 24.89
CA LYS A 96 -1.24 2.13 26.30
C LYS A 96 -2.43 1.95 27.26
N GLU A 97 -3.60 2.47 26.90
CA GLU A 97 -4.82 2.30 27.70
C GLU A 97 -5.15 0.82 27.89
N ARG A 98 -5.07 0.01 26.83
CA ARG A 98 -5.31 -1.45 26.86
C ARG A 98 -4.33 -2.16 27.78
N LEU A 99 -3.03 -1.89 27.67
CA LEU A 99 -2.01 -2.49 28.54
C LEU A 99 -2.18 -2.08 30.00
N GLN A 100 -2.57 -0.84 30.27
CA GLN A 100 -2.86 -0.39 31.63
C GLN A 100 -4.09 -1.09 32.22
N ALA A 101 -5.15 -1.29 31.42
CA ALA A 101 -6.33 -2.05 31.85
C ALA A 101 -5.97 -3.51 32.21
N ASN A 102 -5.12 -4.16 31.41
CA ASN A 102 -4.61 -5.51 31.72
C ASN A 102 -3.86 -5.56 33.06
N LYS A 103 -2.97 -4.57 33.31
CA LYS A 103 -2.25 -4.48 34.60
C LYS A 103 -3.20 -4.27 35.76
N THR A 104 -4.22 -3.44 35.61
CA THR A 104 -5.24 -3.20 36.65
C THR A 104 -6.04 -4.46 36.93
N ALA A 105 -6.28 -5.30 35.92
CA ALA A 105 -6.92 -6.61 36.05
C ALA A 105 -6.00 -7.69 36.66
N GLY A 106 -4.76 -7.36 37.02
CA GLY A 106 -3.81 -8.26 37.67
C GLY A 106 -2.97 -9.10 36.71
N THR A 107 -2.94 -8.77 35.42
CA THR A 107 -2.08 -9.44 34.45
C THR A 107 -0.93 -8.52 33.99
N ASN A 108 0.30 -9.02 34.04
CA ASN A 108 1.46 -8.27 33.54
C ASN A 108 1.65 -8.39 32.01
N ALA A 109 0.91 -9.27 31.37
CA ALA A 109 0.93 -9.51 29.94
C ALA A 109 -0.50 -9.68 29.43
N GLY A 110 -0.81 -9.04 28.34
CA GLY A 110 -2.08 -9.17 27.62
C GLY A 110 -1.86 -8.89 26.14
N PRO A 111 -2.83 -9.22 25.28
CA PRO A 111 -2.69 -8.97 23.85
C PRO A 111 -2.58 -7.46 23.60
N LYS A 112 -1.54 -7.07 22.86
CA LYS A 112 -1.38 -5.71 22.37
C LYS A 112 -2.39 -5.43 21.26
N LEU A 113 -2.65 -4.15 21.02
CA LEU A 113 -3.33 -3.71 19.82
C LEU A 113 -2.35 -3.80 18.63
N GLY A 114 -2.76 -4.42 17.54
CA GLY A 114 -1.96 -4.49 16.32
C GLY A 114 -2.04 -3.21 15.51
N TYR A 115 -0.93 -2.83 14.86
CA TYR A 115 -0.87 -1.74 13.90
C TYR A 115 -0.02 -2.12 12.68
N VAL A 116 -0.63 -2.13 11.50
CA VAL A 116 0.03 -2.44 10.23
C VAL A 116 0.02 -1.19 9.36
N TYR A 117 1.20 -0.71 8.99
CA TYR A 117 1.37 0.50 8.19
C TYR A 117 1.74 0.18 6.74
N CYS A 118 1.08 0.84 5.79
CA CYS A 118 1.43 0.80 4.38
C CYS A 118 2.43 1.89 4.03
N SER A 119 3.69 1.52 3.84
CA SER A 119 4.74 2.37 3.29
C SER A 119 4.87 2.18 1.78
N GLY A 120 6.07 2.03 1.26
CA GLY A 120 6.35 1.72 -0.14
C GLY A 120 7.85 1.60 -0.43
N THR A 121 8.21 0.87 -1.49
CA THR A 121 9.61 0.59 -1.84
C THR A 121 10.43 1.79 -2.28
N TRP A 122 9.81 2.94 -2.55
CA TRP A 122 10.54 4.18 -2.87
C TRP A 122 11.45 4.68 -1.73
N VAL A 123 11.34 4.13 -0.53
CA VAL A 123 12.27 4.37 0.58
C VAL A 123 13.66 3.79 0.32
N HIS A 124 13.79 2.84 -0.60
CA HIS A 124 15.07 2.28 -1.03
C HIS A 124 15.75 3.10 -2.14
N GLY A 125 15.06 4.10 -2.71
CA GLY A 125 15.58 4.85 -3.84
C GLY A 125 15.75 4.01 -5.10
N SER A 126 16.70 4.42 -5.97
CA SER A 126 16.96 3.77 -7.26
C SER A 126 18.16 2.84 -7.16
N SER A 127 18.01 1.56 -7.52
CA SER A 127 19.07 0.56 -7.48
C SER A 127 18.92 -0.50 -8.55
N GLU A 128 19.99 -0.72 -9.34
CA GLU A 128 20.14 -1.87 -10.24
C GLU A 128 20.50 -3.17 -9.50
N LYS A 129 21.02 -3.05 -8.28
CA LYS A 129 21.33 -4.21 -7.43
C LYS A 129 20.07 -4.74 -6.78
N LEU A 130 20.07 -6.03 -6.47
CA LEU A 130 19.01 -6.65 -5.68
C LEU A 130 18.94 -6.00 -4.30
N VAL A 131 17.76 -5.57 -3.91
CA VAL A 131 17.44 -4.93 -2.63
C VAL A 131 16.38 -5.76 -1.91
N ASN A 132 16.44 -5.82 -0.61
CA ASN A 132 15.45 -6.50 0.24
C ASN A 132 15.12 -5.65 1.47
N ASP A 133 14.12 -6.07 2.21
CA ASP A 133 13.60 -5.37 3.38
C ASP A 133 14.53 -5.32 4.61
N LEU A 134 15.68 -6.00 4.57
CA LEU A 134 16.78 -5.89 5.57
C LEU A 134 17.84 -4.88 5.16
N ASP A 135 17.81 -4.38 3.91
CA ASP A 135 18.74 -3.34 3.50
C ASP A 135 18.34 -2.00 4.12
N ILE A 136 19.36 -1.23 4.48
CA ILE A 136 19.17 0.06 5.16
C ILE A 136 18.43 1.02 4.21
N ALA A 137 17.27 1.48 4.63
CA ALA A 137 16.55 2.58 4.02
C ALA A 137 16.77 3.85 4.84
N GLY A 138 17.32 4.90 4.23
CA GLY A 138 17.57 6.14 4.93
C GLY A 138 18.38 7.15 4.14
N PRO A 139 18.49 8.41 4.63
CA PRO A 139 19.19 9.49 3.92
C PRO A 139 20.67 9.21 3.66
N SER A 140 21.28 8.38 4.49
CA SER A 140 22.70 7.99 4.40
C SER A 140 22.91 6.63 3.75
N ALA A 141 21.86 5.98 3.23
CA ALA A 141 21.96 4.74 2.49
C ALA A 141 22.70 4.95 1.15
N THR A 142 23.25 3.89 0.58
CA THR A 142 23.88 3.93 -0.74
C THR A 142 22.93 4.44 -1.83
N THR A 143 21.65 4.10 -1.69
CA THR A 143 20.54 4.58 -2.51
C THR A 143 19.53 5.29 -1.58
N PRO A 144 19.61 6.62 -1.46
CA PRO A 144 18.72 7.37 -0.58
C PRO A 144 17.27 7.31 -1.08
N PRO A 145 16.29 7.44 -0.17
CA PRO A 145 14.88 7.48 -0.55
C PRO A 145 14.58 8.52 -1.62
N SER A 146 13.60 8.24 -2.48
CA SER A 146 13.03 9.28 -3.35
C SER A 146 12.60 10.48 -2.50
N LYS A 147 12.92 11.70 -2.95
CA LYS A 147 12.64 12.95 -2.25
C LYS A 147 11.17 13.08 -1.86
N LEU A 148 10.27 12.63 -2.73
CA LEU A 148 8.81 12.64 -2.51
C LEU A 148 8.41 11.93 -1.23
N VAL A 149 9.11 10.85 -0.85
CA VAL A 149 8.73 9.98 0.27
C VAL A 149 9.80 9.86 1.35
N ALA A 150 10.81 10.72 1.35
CA ALA A 150 11.90 10.67 2.32
C ALA A 150 11.41 10.72 3.80
N TRP A 151 10.29 11.39 4.05
CA TRP A 151 9.62 11.44 5.35
C TRP A 151 9.15 10.07 5.86
N ARG A 152 8.92 9.09 4.97
CA ARG A 152 8.42 7.75 5.34
C ARG A 152 9.41 6.98 6.21
N VAL A 153 10.70 7.15 5.99
CA VAL A 153 11.73 6.49 6.81
C VAL A 153 11.55 6.81 8.29
N GLY A 154 11.40 8.11 8.62
CA GLY A 154 11.16 8.52 10.00
C GLY A 154 9.81 8.06 10.58
N LEU A 155 8.79 7.84 9.74
CA LEU A 155 7.53 7.27 10.19
C LEU A 155 7.64 5.76 10.42
N GLU A 156 8.33 5.03 9.56
CA GLU A 156 8.63 3.61 9.79
C GLU A 156 9.39 3.38 11.09
N ASP A 157 10.40 4.21 11.37
CA ASP A 157 11.13 4.17 12.64
C ASP A 157 10.20 4.37 13.85
N LYS A 158 9.25 5.32 13.75
CA LYS A 158 8.25 5.54 14.81
C LYS A 158 7.31 4.35 14.98
N VAL A 159 6.90 3.70 13.87
CA VAL A 159 6.08 2.48 13.93
C VAL A 159 6.83 1.38 14.66
N ILE A 160 8.09 1.11 14.29
CA ILE A 160 8.92 0.08 14.93
C ILE A 160 9.15 0.41 16.41
N ALA A 161 9.47 1.66 16.73
CA ALA A 161 9.68 2.11 18.10
C ALA A 161 8.42 2.02 18.98
N SER A 162 7.23 1.84 18.38
CA SER A 162 5.98 1.66 19.12
C SER A 162 5.73 0.21 19.55
N SER A 163 6.68 -0.70 19.27
CA SER A 163 6.58 -2.14 19.62
C SER A 163 6.52 -2.43 21.12
N ASP A 164 6.84 -1.45 21.97
CA ASP A 164 6.63 -1.53 23.42
C ASP A 164 5.13 -1.62 23.80
N VAL A 165 4.25 -0.95 23.03
CA VAL A 165 2.81 -0.85 23.34
C VAL A 165 1.89 -1.44 22.25
N LEU A 166 2.38 -1.63 21.05
CA LEU A 166 1.65 -2.17 19.90
C LEU A 166 2.35 -3.41 19.33
N ASP A 167 1.60 -4.31 18.70
CA ASP A 167 2.17 -5.27 17.77
C ASP A 167 2.21 -4.61 16.39
N VAL A 168 3.42 -4.39 15.86
CA VAL A 168 3.61 -3.53 14.69
C VAL A 168 4.16 -4.28 13.49
N ALA A 169 3.76 -3.85 12.28
CA ALA A 169 4.41 -4.23 11.04
C ALA A 169 4.31 -3.13 9.98
N VAL A 170 5.27 -3.13 9.07
CA VAL A 170 5.31 -2.25 7.89
C VAL A 170 5.31 -3.11 6.64
N ILE A 171 4.41 -2.79 5.71
CA ILE A 171 4.41 -3.35 4.36
C ILE A 171 4.87 -2.27 3.40
N ARG A 172 5.85 -2.59 2.55
CA ARG A 172 6.36 -1.72 1.50
C ARG A 172 6.02 -2.32 0.13
N PRO A 173 4.84 -2.04 -0.43
CA PRO A 173 4.55 -2.47 -1.79
C PRO A 173 5.42 -1.71 -2.80
N ALA A 174 5.81 -2.39 -3.87
CA ALA A 174 6.36 -1.78 -5.07
C ALA A 174 5.28 -0.98 -5.82
N LEU A 175 5.54 -0.48 -7.02
CA LEU A 175 4.58 0.28 -7.80
C LEU A 175 3.35 -0.58 -8.10
N ILE A 176 2.20 -0.16 -7.56
CA ILE A 176 0.97 -0.93 -7.63
C ILE A 176 0.27 -0.69 -8.96
N TYR A 177 -0.20 -1.76 -9.61
CA TYR A 177 -1.00 -1.72 -10.82
C TYR A 177 -2.24 -2.63 -10.74
N GLY A 178 -3.07 -2.58 -11.77
CA GLY A 178 -4.29 -3.38 -11.90
C GLY A 178 -5.56 -2.58 -11.62
N TYR A 179 -6.65 -2.99 -12.24
CA TYR A 179 -7.95 -2.30 -12.20
C TYR A 179 -7.84 -0.81 -12.56
N GLU A 180 -8.21 0.09 -11.62
CA GLU A 180 -8.16 1.54 -11.80
C GLU A 180 -6.76 2.10 -11.91
N SER A 181 -5.72 1.38 -11.47
CA SER A 181 -4.30 1.77 -11.56
C SER A 181 -4.03 3.24 -11.19
N THR A 182 -4.63 3.72 -10.10
CA THR A 182 -4.79 5.15 -9.77
C THR A 182 -3.49 5.96 -9.78
N ILE A 183 -2.38 5.34 -9.38
CA ILE A 183 -1.06 6.00 -9.37
C ILE A 183 -0.52 6.26 -10.79
N TRP A 184 -1.05 5.54 -11.79
CA TRP A 184 -0.64 5.63 -13.19
C TRP A 184 -1.49 6.58 -14.00
N THR A 185 -2.65 7.01 -13.49
CA THR A 185 -3.68 7.73 -14.25
C THR A 185 -3.13 8.94 -15.00
N SER A 186 -2.34 9.80 -14.35
CA SER A 186 -1.81 11.01 -14.97
C SER A 186 -0.85 10.76 -16.14
N PHE A 187 -0.25 9.58 -16.21
CA PHE A 187 0.69 9.19 -17.27
C PHE A 187 0.01 8.38 -18.37
N ILE A 188 -1.00 7.59 -18.03
CA ILE A 188 -1.67 6.66 -18.94
C ILE A 188 -2.86 7.31 -19.65
N LEU A 189 -3.61 8.20 -18.96
CA LEU A 189 -4.85 8.79 -19.49
C LEU A 189 -4.65 9.53 -20.83
N PRO A 190 -3.58 10.33 -21.05
CA PRO A 190 -3.37 10.97 -22.35
C PRO A 190 -3.25 9.97 -23.51
N LEU A 191 -2.65 8.79 -23.26
CA LEU A 191 -2.54 7.73 -24.25
C LEU A 191 -3.88 7.05 -24.51
N ALA A 192 -4.67 6.80 -23.44
CA ALA A 192 -6.00 6.24 -23.54
C ALA A 192 -6.94 7.14 -24.37
N ASP A 193 -6.95 8.45 -24.09
CA ASP A 193 -7.75 9.44 -24.79
C ASP A 193 -7.37 9.53 -26.28
N ALA A 194 -6.06 9.55 -26.60
CA ALA A 194 -5.58 9.57 -27.97
C ALA A 194 -5.96 8.30 -28.74
N ALA A 195 -5.89 7.14 -28.09
CA ALA A 195 -6.30 5.88 -28.71
C ALA A 195 -7.81 5.85 -28.98
N GLN A 196 -8.64 6.32 -28.05
CA GLN A 196 -10.12 6.37 -28.22
C GLN A 196 -10.54 7.34 -29.31
N THR A 197 -9.87 8.48 -29.46
CA THR A 197 -10.16 9.48 -30.49
C THR A 197 -9.56 9.14 -31.85
N GLY A 198 -8.71 8.11 -31.93
CA GLY A 198 -8.00 7.74 -33.15
C GLY A 198 -6.89 8.74 -33.52
N SER A 199 -6.46 9.60 -32.59
CA SER A 199 -5.33 10.51 -32.81
C SER A 199 -4.05 9.74 -33.08
N ARG A 200 -3.17 10.36 -33.89
CA ARG A 200 -1.81 9.88 -34.17
C ARG A 200 -0.76 10.90 -33.74
N ASP A 201 -1.16 11.93 -33.01
CA ASP A 201 -0.26 12.94 -32.50
C ASP A 201 0.75 12.31 -31.55
N SER A 202 1.97 12.85 -31.54
CA SER A 202 3.00 12.38 -30.59
C SER A 202 2.59 12.70 -29.14
N ILE A 203 2.74 11.72 -28.25
CA ILE A 203 2.45 11.87 -26.82
C ILE A 203 3.77 11.97 -26.06
N GLN A 204 3.88 13.01 -25.23
CA GLN A 204 5.01 13.20 -24.32
C GLN A 204 4.64 12.65 -22.94
N VAL A 205 5.44 11.70 -22.43
CA VAL A 205 5.24 11.13 -21.09
C VAL A 205 6.44 11.51 -20.22
N PRO A 206 6.25 12.24 -19.12
CA PRO A 206 7.35 12.73 -18.29
C PRO A 206 7.90 11.64 -17.35
N LEU A 207 8.39 10.55 -17.92
CA LEU A 207 9.03 9.43 -17.22
C LEU A 207 10.36 9.08 -17.90
N GLU A 208 11.29 8.50 -17.11
CA GLU A 208 12.58 8.06 -17.62
C GLU A 208 12.44 6.77 -18.46
N PRO A 209 12.84 6.75 -19.73
CA PRO A 209 12.60 5.62 -20.63
C PRO A 209 13.29 4.33 -20.18
N ASP A 210 14.48 4.42 -19.60
CA ASP A 210 15.31 3.29 -19.19
C ASP A 210 15.04 2.83 -17.76
N SER A 211 14.19 3.53 -17.02
CA SER A 211 13.84 3.15 -15.65
C SER A 211 13.07 1.82 -15.61
N LYS A 212 13.37 1.04 -14.59
CA LYS A 212 12.78 -0.30 -14.39
C LYS A 212 12.21 -0.41 -12.96
N PRO A 213 11.03 0.16 -12.74
CA PRO A 213 10.40 0.06 -11.41
C PRO A 213 10.11 -1.38 -11.04
N GLY A 214 10.20 -1.68 -9.75
CA GLY A 214 9.57 -2.87 -9.20
C GLY A 214 8.05 -2.68 -9.24
N LEU A 215 7.33 -3.75 -9.54
CA LEU A 215 5.88 -3.73 -9.76
C LEU A 215 5.18 -4.81 -8.95
N ILE A 216 3.92 -4.56 -8.62
CA ILE A 216 3.06 -5.53 -7.95
C ILE A 216 1.59 -5.27 -8.27
N HIS A 217 0.83 -6.32 -8.51
CA HIS A 217 -0.62 -6.20 -8.68
C HIS A 217 -1.32 -5.92 -7.35
N VAL A 218 -2.35 -5.07 -7.36
CA VAL A 218 -3.05 -4.66 -6.14
C VAL A 218 -3.67 -5.82 -5.34
N ASP A 219 -4.11 -6.90 -6.01
CA ASP A 219 -4.63 -8.10 -5.32
C ASP A 219 -3.51 -8.81 -4.55
N ASP A 220 -2.29 -8.87 -5.10
CA ASP A 220 -1.16 -9.47 -4.41
C ASP A 220 -0.70 -8.61 -3.22
N VAL A 221 -0.79 -7.28 -3.33
CA VAL A 221 -0.60 -6.41 -2.15
C VAL A 221 -1.65 -6.71 -1.08
N ALA A 222 -2.92 -6.83 -1.47
CA ALA A 222 -4.00 -7.11 -0.53
C ALA A 222 -3.82 -8.47 0.18
N THR A 223 -3.40 -9.52 -0.54
CA THR A 223 -3.08 -10.82 0.08
C THR A 223 -1.85 -10.74 1.00
N GLY A 224 -0.89 -9.86 0.70
CA GLY A 224 0.23 -9.54 1.59
C GLY A 224 -0.25 -8.92 2.90
N PHE A 225 -1.19 -7.97 2.85
CA PHE A 225 -1.82 -7.41 4.04
C PHE A 225 -2.61 -8.46 4.84
N LYS A 226 -3.33 -9.35 4.17
CA LYS A 226 -3.98 -10.48 4.85
C LYS A 226 -2.95 -11.35 5.57
N ALA A 227 -1.87 -11.73 4.89
CA ALA A 227 -0.84 -12.58 5.45
C ALA A 227 -0.18 -11.95 6.70
N ILE A 228 0.10 -10.63 6.68
CA ILE A 228 0.68 -9.96 7.85
C ILE A 228 -0.34 -9.84 8.99
N VAL A 229 -1.61 -9.53 8.72
CA VAL A 229 -2.67 -9.48 9.72
C VAL A 229 -2.79 -10.81 10.46
N GLU A 230 -2.75 -11.93 9.76
CA GLU A 230 -2.85 -13.28 10.31
C GLU A 230 -1.59 -13.71 11.09
N ARG A 231 -0.42 -13.15 10.77
CA ARG A 231 0.86 -13.50 11.37
C ARG A 231 1.38 -12.48 12.38
N LEU A 232 0.73 -11.34 12.53
CA LEU A 232 1.20 -10.23 13.36
C LEU A 232 1.57 -10.64 14.80
N PRO A 233 0.76 -11.44 15.52
CA PRO A 233 1.12 -11.90 16.87
C PRO A 233 2.37 -12.77 16.91
N LEU A 234 2.66 -13.53 15.85
CA LEU A 234 3.83 -14.40 15.77
C LEU A 234 5.11 -13.61 15.45
N ILE A 235 5.00 -12.55 14.67
CA ILE A 235 6.12 -11.68 14.29
C ILE A 235 6.61 -10.89 15.50
N ASN A 236 5.71 -10.31 16.26
CA ASN A 236 6.05 -9.44 17.38
C ASN A 236 6.43 -10.19 18.66
N GLY A 237 6.16 -11.49 18.74
CA GLY A 237 6.61 -12.35 19.85
C GLY A 237 8.09 -12.78 19.78
N GLY A 238 8.78 -12.42 18.70
CA GLY A 238 10.14 -12.89 18.40
C GLY A 238 11.12 -11.77 18.04
N SER A 239 12.27 -12.16 17.50
CA SER A 239 13.35 -11.27 17.03
C SER A 239 13.21 -10.88 15.55
N THR A 240 12.02 -11.01 14.97
CA THR A 240 11.79 -10.73 13.55
C THR A 240 11.67 -9.24 13.31
N TYR A 241 12.49 -8.70 12.39
CA TYR A 241 12.34 -7.33 11.91
C TYR A 241 11.03 -7.17 11.15
N PRO A 242 10.11 -6.29 11.59
CA PRO A 242 8.71 -6.34 11.17
C PRO A 242 8.42 -5.52 9.91
N ILE A 243 9.36 -5.42 8.98
CA ILE A 243 9.20 -4.76 7.68
C ILE A 243 9.27 -5.79 6.57
N PHE A 244 8.39 -5.65 5.56
CA PHE A 244 8.30 -6.58 4.43
C PHE A 244 8.11 -5.82 3.12
N ASP A 245 9.02 -6.03 2.16
CA ASP A 245 8.89 -5.55 0.80
C ASP A 245 8.04 -6.51 -0.03
N LEU A 246 7.07 -5.98 -0.78
CA LEU A 246 6.24 -6.75 -1.69
C LEU A 246 6.49 -6.29 -3.13
N VAL A 247 7.10 -7.16 -3.93
CA VAL A 247 7.39 -6.95 -5.34
C VAL A 247 7.27 -8.27 -6.09
N THR A 248 6.69 -8.26 -7.29
CA THR A 248 6.46 -9.48 -8.09
C THR A 248 7.11 -9.45 -9.45
N SER A 249 7.32 -8.25 -10.03
CA SER A 249 8.00 -8.10 -11.31
C SER A 249 8.83 -6.82 -11.37
N GLN A 250 9.67 -6.72 -12.39
CA GLN A 250 10.42 -5.52 -12.75
C GLN A 250 10.37 -5.36 -14.26
N GLU A 251 9.86 -4.24 -14.74
CA GLU A 251 9.65 -3.99 -16.17
C GLU A 251 10.05 -2.56 -16.51
N SER A 252 10.54 -2.31 -17.74
CA SER A 252 10.94 -0.96 -18.12
C SER A 252 9.72 -0.08 -18.45
N MET A 253 9.83 1.21 -18.17
CA MET A 253 8.79 2.18 -18.55
C MET A 253 8.51 2.13 -20.06
N SER A 254 9.54 2.02 -20.89
CA SER A 254 9.38 1.87 -22.34
C SER A 254 8.54 0.65 -22.72
N ALA A 255 8.77 -0.50 -22.09
CA ALA A 255 7.99 -1.71 -22.35
C ALA A 255 6.53 -1.58 -21.92
N ILE A 256 6.27 -0.94 -20.76
CA ILE A 256 4.92 -0.70 -20.25
C ILE A 256 4.13 0.18 -21.22
N PHE A 257 4.67 1.30 -21.65
CA PHE A 257 3.98 2.22 -22.57
C PHE A 257 3.83 1.64 -23.98
N ALA A 258 4.81 0.87 -24.47
CA ALA A 258 4.69 0.14 -25.74
C ALA A 258 3.55 -0.91 -25.69
N ALA A 259 3.43 -1.63 -24.58
CA ALA A 259 2.37 -2.62 -24.38
C ALA A 259 0.98 -1.95 -24.29
N LEU A 260 0.86 -0.81 -23.57
CA LEU A 260 -0.37 -0.02 -23.51
C LEU A 260 -0.80 0.48 -24.90
N ALA A 261 0.15 1.06 -25.67
CA ALA A 261 -0.11 1.50 -27.04
C ALA A 261 -0.61 0.36 -27.93
N SER A 262 0.02 -0.80 -27.81
CA SER A 262 -0.38 -2.00 -28.55
C SER A 262 -1.79 -2.46 -28.17
N ALA A 263 -2.08 -2.55 -26.87
CA ALA A 263 -3.38 -3.00 -26.35
C ALA A 263 -4.54 -2.08 -26.78
N TRP A 264 -4.30 -0.78 -26.85
CA TRP A 264 -5.31 0.21 -27.30
C TRP A 264 -5.29 0.51 -28.80
N GLY A 265 -4.36 -0.12 -29.54
CA GLY A 265 -4.23 0.11 -31.00
C GLY A 265 -3.76 1.50 -31.37
N TYR A 266 -3.13 2.24 -30.45
CA TYR A 266 -2.55 3.56 -30.73
C TYR A 266 -1.42 3.45 -31.75
N LYS A 267 -1.40 4.36 -32.74
CA LYS A 267 -0.47 4.34 -33.88
C LYS A 267 0.44 5.58 -33.96
N GLY A 268 0.29 6.49 -33.00
CA GLY A 268 1.20 7.64 -32.89
C GLY A 268 2.49 7.27 -32.16
N GLU A 269 3.35 8.25 -32.00
CA GLU A 269 4.63 8.12 -31.31
C GLU A 269 4.48 8.40 -29.82
N ILE A 270 5.15 7.60 -28.97
CA ILE A 270 5.21 7.85 -27.53
C ILE A 270 6.65 8.19 -27.16
N ASN A 271 6.84 9.39 -26.64
CA ASN A 271 8.14 9.90 -26.22
C ASN A 271 8.19 10.00 -24.69
N LEU A 272 8.97 9.13 -24.04
CA LEU A 272 9.33 9.28 -22.65
C LEU A 272 10.46 10.31 -22.55
N VAL A 273 10.16 11.46 -21.94
CA VAL A 273 11.03 12.66 -22.01
C VAL A 273 11.80 12.95 -20.72
N GLY A 274 11.75 12.03 -19.76
CA GLY A 274 12.35 12.22 -18.44
C GLY A 274 11.44 12.97 -17.46
N ALA A 275 11.73 12.81 -16.18
CA ALA A 275 10.90 13.35 -15.08
C ALA A 275 11.00 14.88 -14.93
N GLY A 276 12.09 15.50 -15.41
CA GLY A 276 12.36 16.92 -15.17
C GLY A 276 12.36 17.25 -13.68
N ASP A 277 11.71 18.36 -13.31
CA ASP A 277 11.59 18.80 -11.90
C ASP A 277 10.37 18.20 -11.18
N ASN A 278 9.65 17.27 -11.83
CA ASN A 278 8.47 16.65 -11.24
C ASN A 278 8.87 15.52 -10.27
N LEU A 279 8.79 15.77 -8.97
CA LEU A 279 9.15 14.79 -7.94
C LEU A 279 8.31 13.50 -7.99
N PHE A 280 7.06 13.59 -8.44
CA PHE A 280 6.23 12.39 -8.58
C PHE A 280 6.68 11.54 -9.78
N ALA A 281 7.00 12.18 -10.91
CA ALA A 281 7.56 11.51 -12.08
C ALA A 281 8.96 10.92 -11.79
N GLU A 282 9.80 11.63 -11.01
CA GLU A 282 11.08 11.12 -10.50
C GLU A 282 10.86 9.83 -9.69
N ALA A 283 9.91 9.84 -8.75
CA ALA A 283 9.60 8.68 -7.93
C ALA A 283 9.05 7.51 -8.76
N MET A 284 8.14 7.77 -9.70
CA MET A 284 7.61 6.77 -10.64
C MET A 284 8.72 6.12 -11.47
N SER A 285 9.74 6.87 -11.83
CA SER A 285 10.90 6.44 -12.62
C SER A 285 12.01 5.79 -11.78
N THR A 286 11.76 5.44 -10.54
CA THR A 286 12.72 4.77 -9.67
C THR A 286 12.99 3.35 -10.17
N THR A 287 14.22 3.01 -10.51
CA THR A 287 14.62 1.62 -10.79
C THR A 287 14.73 0.86 -9.48
N PHE A 288 13.99 -0.26 -9.37
CA PHE A 288 13.98 -1.05 -8.14
C PHE A 288 13.90 -2.55 -8.44
N ARG A 289 15.00 -3.24 -8.16
CA ARG A 289 15.08 -4.70 -8.21
C ARG A 289 14.92 -5.26 -6.81
N GLY A 290 13.68 -5.50 -6.40
CA GLY A 290 13.36 -5.94 -5.04
C GLY A 290 13.23 -7.45 -4.87
N SER A 291 13.29 -7.90 -3.61
CA SER A 291 13.02 -9.27 -3.20
C SER A 291 11.93 -9.31 -2.13
N SER A 292 10.94 -10.16 -2.35
CA SER A 292 9.88 -10.46 -1.36
C SER A 292 10.10 -11.80 -0.65
N ALA A 293 11.31 -12.35 -0.69
CA ALA A 293 11.60 -13.68 -0.16
C ALA A 293 11.23 -13.83 1.32
N ARG A 294 11.44 -12.78 2.14
CA ARG A 294 11.06 -12.82 3.56
C ARG A 294 9.54 -12.82 3.76
N ALA A 295 8.80 -12.05 2.97
CA ALA A 295 7.33 -12.10 3.02
C ALA A 295 6.82 -13.51 2.67
N GLN A 296 7.39 -14.15 1.66
CA GLN A 296 7.04 -15.52 1.30
C GLN A 296 7.39 -16.52 2.40
N GLN A 297 8.58 -16.44 2.97
CA GLN A 297 9.08 -17.37 3.98
C GLN A 297 8.41 -17.21 5.35
N LEU A 298 8.29 -15.97 5.82
CA LEU A 298 7.85 -15.69 7.19
C LEU A 298 6.34 -15.49 7.30
N LEU A 299 5.70 -14.92 6.27
CA LEU A 299 4.26 -14.70 6.24
C LEU A 299 3.50 -15.82 5.53
N GLY A 300 4.19 -16.69 4.78
CA GLY A 300 3.55 -17.66 3.89
C GLY A 300 2.82 -16.99 2.71
N TRP A 301 3.15 -15.72 2.41
CA TRP A 301 2.55 -14.99 1.32
C TRP A 301 2.95 -15.59 -0.03
N GLN A 302 1.96 -15.79 -0.90
CA GLN A 302 2.16 -16.32 -2.25
C GLN A 302 1.45 -15.41 -3.25
N PRO A 303 2.20 -14.61 -4.02
CA PRO A 303 1.63 -13.80 -5.08
C PRO A 303 1.09 -14.67 -6.22
N THR A 304 0.07 -14.21 -6.90
CA THR A 304 -0.63 -14.94 -7.95
C THR A 304 -0.56 -14.30 -9.33
N ARG A 305 -0.23 -13.01 -9.40
CA ARG A 305 -0.15 -12.23 -10.64
C ARG A 305 1.29 -12.18 -11.15
N LEU A 306 1.83 -13.34 -11.55
CA LEU A 306 3.25 -13.50 -11.87
C LEU A 306 3.63 -13.13 -13.31
N ASN A 307 2.66 -12.93 -14.21
CA ASN A 307 2.92 -12.50 -15.58
C ASN A 307 3.41 -11.05 -15.70
N GLY A 308 3.31 -10.28 -14.61
CA GLY A 308 3.68 -8.87 -14.58
C GLY A 308 2.64 -7.95 -15.21
N PHE A 309 3.00 -6.69 -15.37
CA PHE A 309 2.11 -5.67 -15.94
C PHE A 309 2.06 -5.79 -17.48
N VAL A 310 3.23 -5.93 -18.12
CA VAL A 310 3.36 -6.05 -19.58
C VAL A 310 2.75 -7.35 -20.09
N GLY A 311 2.97 -8.46 -19.38
CA GLY A 311 2.53 -9.79 -19.84
C GLY A 311 1.02 -9.97 -19.93
N ASP A 312 0.25 -9.30 -19.07
CA ASP A 312 -1.22 -9.34 -19.07
C ASP A 312 -1.81 -7.95 -19.44
N MET A 313 -1.09 -7.13 -20.23
CA MET A 313 -1.45 -5.73 -20.50
C MET A 313 -2.86 -5.57 -21.08
N ASP A 314 -3.31 -6.46 -21.95
CA ASP A 314 -4.65 -6.39 -22.55
C ASP A 314 -5.76 -6.36 -21.46
N ARG A 315 -5.60 -7.13 -20.38
CA ARG A 315 -6.52 -7.14 -19.24
C ARG A 315 -6.52 -5.81 -18.50
N TYR A 316 -5.32 -5.30 -18.22
CA TYR A 316 -5.15 -4.09 -17.41
C TYR A 316 -5.56 -2.84 -18.19
N ALA A 317 -5.22 -2.82 -19.48
CA ALA A 317 -5.65 -1.77 -20.39
C ALA A 317 -7.19 -1.71 -20.54
N ALA A 318 -7.85 -2.86 -20.69
CA ALA A 318 -9.31 -2.94 -20.73
C ALA A 318 -9.95 -2.49 -19.41
N ALA A 319 -9.40 -2.92 -18.26
CA ALA A 319 -9.91 -2.52 -16.95
C ALA A 319 -9.76 -1.02 -16.71
N PHE A 320 -8.66 -0.41 -17.14
CA PHE A 320 -8.43 1.03 -17.03
C PHE A 320 -9.46 1.83 -17.82
N LEU A 321 -9.69 1.48 -19.11
CA LEU A 321 -10.67 2.16 -19.96
C LEU A 321 -12.11 2.04 -19.46
N SER A 322 -12.45 0.95 -18.76
CA SER A 322 -13.80 0.77 -18.23
C SER A 322 -14.16 1.73 -17.10
N GLN A 323 -13.21 2.51 -16.60
CA GLN A 323 -13.38 3.45 -15.48
C GLN A 323 -13.19 4.91 -15.87
N HIS A 324 -12.70 5.16 -17.06
CA HIS A 324 -12.46 6.47 -17.66
C HIS A 324 -13.19 6.59 -18.99
#